data_1f24bfca183678f6838ffc5d297e3fa8
#
_entry.id   1f24bfca183678f6838ffc5d297e3fa8
#
_cell.length_a   1.000
_cell.length_b   1.000
_cell.length_c   1.000
_cell.angle_alpha   90.00
_cell.angle_beta   90.00
_cell.angle_gamma   90.00
#
_symmetry.space_group_name_H-M   'P 1'
#
loop_
_entity.id
_entity.type
_entity.pdbx_description
1 polymer ?
#
loop_
_entity_poly.entity_id
_entity_poly.type
_entity_poly.pdbx_seq_one_letter_code
_entity_poly.pdbx_strand_id
1 'polypeptide(L)'
;MEDLQDFLRGKKYKKIKFTVLKTQHLLIKGKINGVKGNFILGTGASDSCVGFESIEHFKLDAQFSETKAAGAGATGIETQLAKNNEIQLGRWKNKKFHLIVFDMSHVNEALTHYKTKPVDGIIGADVLLKGKAIIDYS
;
A
#
# COMPACT_ATOMS: atom_id res chain seq x y z
N MET A 1 -4.86 -15.04 30.64
CA MET A 1 -4.73 -15.51 29.26
C MET A 1 -4.14 -14.42 28.39
N GLU A 2 -3.11 -14.74 27.66
CA GLU A 2 -2.47 -13.80 26.75
C GLU A 2 -3.31 -13.63 25.48
N ASP A 3 -3.62 -12.39 25.08
CA ASP A 3 -4.30 -12.14 23.82
C ASP A 3 -3.31 -12.11 22.66
N LEU A 4 -3.82 -12.00 21.42
CA LEU A 4 -2.98 -11.99 20.23
C LEU A 4 -1.97 -10.83 20.25
N GLN A 5 -2.39 -9.64 20.66
CA GLN A 5 -1.50 -8.49 20.71
C GLN A 5 -0.32 -8.71 21.66
N ASP A 6 -0.59 -9.25 22.85
CA ASP A 6 0.47 -9.54 23.82
C ASP A 6 1.44 -10.60 23.30
N PHE A 7 0.91 -11.65 22.68
CA PHE A 7 1.71 -12.71 22.08
C PHE A 7 2.64 -12.15 20.99
N LEU A 8 2.11 -11.34 20.08
CA LEU A 8 2.90 -10.76 18.99
C LEU A 8 3.95 -9.79 19.49
N ARG A 9 3.63 -9.01 20.52
CA ARG A 9 4.59 -8.10 21.14
C ARG A 9 5.78 -8.85 21.68
N GLY A 10 5.55 -10.00 22.30
CA GLY A 10 6.62 -10.88 22.79
C GLY A 10 7.45 -11.50 21.67
N LYS A 11 6.94 -11.54 20.44
CA LYS A 11 7.65 -12.04 19.25
C LYS A 11 8.29 -10.93 18.42
N LYS A 12 8.42 -9.73 18.98
CA LYS A 12 9.03 -8.55 18.34
C LYS A 12 8.24 -8.03 17.12
N TYR A 13 6.96 -8.32 17.04
CA TYR A 13 6.11 -7.73 16.02
C TYR A 13 5.89 -6.25 16.28
N LYS A 14 5.87 -5.46 15.23
CA LYS A 14 5.58 -4.03 15.29
C LYS A 14 4.11 -3.82 15.00
N LYS A 15 3.43 -3.06 15.85
CA LYS A 15 2.01 -2.79 15.70
C LYS A 15 1.80 -1.60 14.77
N ILE A 16 0.96 -1.77 13.77
CA ILE A 16 0.57 -0.72 12.83
C ILE A 16 -0.95 -0.69 12.80
N LYS A 17 -1.52 0.50 13.07
CA LYS A 17 -2.97 0.65 13.08
C LYS A 17 -3.51 0.86 11.68
N PHE A 18 -4.72 0.38 11.43
CA PHE A 18 -5.46 0.68 10.22
C PHE A 18 -6.88 1.14 10.57
N THR A 19 -7.53 1.78 9.61
CA THR A 19 -8.93 2.23 9.73
C THR A 19 -9.77 1.47 8.72
N VAL A 20 -10.94 0.98 9.12
CA VAL A 20 -11.91 0.39 8.18
C VAL A 20 -12.76 1.50 7.61
N LEU A 21 -12.73 1.67 6.29
CA LEU A 21 -13.48 2.70 5.60
C LEU A 21 -14.92 2.27 5.36
N LYS A 22 -15.78 3.23 4.99
CA LYS A 22 -17.19 2.94 4.64
C LYS A 22 -17.30 1.93 3.50
N THR A 23 -16.32 1.87 2.64
CA THR A 23 -16.23 0.91 1.53
C THR A 23 -15.76 -0.48 1.96
N GLN A 24 -15.51 -0.71 3.25
CA GLN A 24 -14.93 -1.92 3.82
C GLN A 24 -13.44 -2.11 3.51
N HIS A 25 -12.81 -1.18 2.83
CA HIS A 25 -11.36 -1.19 2.62
C HIS A 25 -10.61 -0.83 3.90
N LEU A 26 -9.41 -1.35 4.05
CA LEU A 26 -8.52 -1.01 5.16
C LEU A 26 -7.59 0.12 4.73
N LEU A 27 -7.63 1.23 5.46
CA LEU A 27 -6.76 2.37 5.23
C LEU A 27 -5.57 2.31 6.17
N ILE A 28 -4.38 2.41 5.63
CA ILE A 28 -3.14 2.43 6.40
C ILE A 28 -2.33 3.66 6.02
N LYS A 29 -1.71 4.30 7.02
CA LYS A 29 -0.80 5.41 6.80
C LYS A 29 0.61 4.90 6.73
N GLY A 30 1.40 5.45 5.83
CA GLY A 30 2.79 5.07 5.67
C GLY A 30 3.62 6.17 5.06
N LYS A 31 4.87 5.87 4.80
CA LYS A 31 5.79 6.77 4.12
C LYS A 31 6.48 6.05 2.98
N ILE A 32 6.67 6.77 1.89
CA ILE A 32 7.53 6.33 0.80
C ILE A 32 8.61 7.40 0.63
N ASN A 33 9.86 6.98 0.67
CA ASN A 33 11.01 7.89 0.59
C ASN A 33 10.93 9.03 1.62
N GLY A 34 10.42 8.72 2.82
CA GLY A 34 10.28 9.68 3.90
C GLY A 34 9.06 10.58 3.82
N VAL A 35 8.23 10.46 2.80
CA VAL A 35 7.06 11.31 2.57
C VAL A 35 5.78 10.57 2.94
N LYS A 36 4.93 11.22 3.73
CA LYS A 36 3.67 10.63 4.22
C LYS A 36 2.68 10.39 3.09
N GLY A 37 1.95 9.29 3.20
CA GLY A 37 0.87 8.95 2.29
C GLY A 37 -0.19 8.08 2.96
N ASN A 38 -1.32 7.94 2.26
CA ASN A 38 -2.44 7.09 2.68
C ASN A 38 -2.62 5.98 1.65
N PHE A 39 -2.78 4.76 2.13
CA PHE A 39 -2.80 3.58 1.28
C PHE A 39 -3.96 2.65 1.65
N ILE A 40 -4.50 1.98 0.66
CA ILE A 40 -5.38 0.84 0.88
C ILE A 40 -4.50 -0.39 1.13
N LEU A 41 -4.86 -1.18 2.13
CA LEU A 41 -4.22 -2.47 2.36
C LEU A 41 -4.97 -3.51 1.54
N GLY A 42 -4.34 -3.96 0.46
CA GLY A 42 -4.99 -4.85 -0.50
C GLY A 42 -4.32 -6.21 -0.57
N THR A 43 -4.82 -7.18 0.18
CA THR A 43 -4.25 -8.54 0.20
C THR A 43 -4.36 -9.25 -1.15
N GLY A 44 -5.31 -8.84 -1.99
CA GLY A 44 -5.49 -9.39 -3.33
C GLY A 44 -4.59 -8.77 -4.39
N ALA A 45 -3.87 -7.69 -4.08
CA ALA A 45 -2.92 -7.08 -5.00
C ALA A 45 -1.56 -7.75 -4.82
N SER A 46 -0.98 -8.29 -5.90
CA SER A 46 0.33 -8.95 -5.83
C SER A 46 1.45 -7.96 -5.54
N ASP A 47 1.37 -6.78 -6.16
CA ASP A 47 2.40 -5.74 -6.07
C ASP A 47 1.82 -4.49 -5.45
N SER A 48 2.59 -3.85 -4.59
CA SER A 48 2.24 -2.53 -4.08
C SER A 48 2.39 -1.50 -5.20
N CYS A 49 1.49 -0.51 -5.21
CA CYS A 49 1.43 0.46 -6.30
C CYS A 49 1.01 1.83 -5.79
N VAL A 50 1.31 2.83 -6.60
CA VAL A 50 0.90 4.22 -6.38
C VAL A 50 0.35 4.78 -7.68
N GLY A 51 -0.42 5.87 -7.57
CA GLY A 51 -0.94 6.56 -8.74
C GLY A 51 0.10 7.44 -9.41
N PHE A 52 -0.11 7.75 -10.69
CA PHE A 52 0.77 8.67 -11.43
C PHE A 52 0.88 10.03 -10.74
N GLU A 53 -0.19 10.48 -10.10
CA GLU A 53 -0.23 11.76 -9.40
C GLU A 53 0.70 11.80 -8.19
N SER A 54 1.13 10.65 -7.70
CA SER A 54 1.99 10.55 -6.52
C SER A 54 3.48 10.47 -6.85
N ILE A 55 3.85 10.47 -8.13
CA ILE A 55 5.25 10.37 -8.55
C ILE A 55 6.10 11.49 -7.95
N GLU A 56 5.67 12.74 -8.12
CA GLU A 56 6.39 13.88 -7.55
C GLU A 56 6.34 13.90 -6.04
N HIS A 57 5.18 13.61 -5.48
CA HIS A 57 4.97 13.62 -4.03
C HIS A 57 5.96 12.70 -3.30
N PHE A 58 6.17 11.50 -3.82
CA PHE A 58 7.06 10.50 -3.21
C PHE A 58 8.47 10.52 -3.81
N LYS A 59 8.78 11.44 -4.68
CA LYS A 59 10.11 11.56 -5.31
C LYS A 59 10.50 10.28 -6.04
N LEU A 60 9.58 9.72 -6.81
CA LEU A 60 9.80 8.47 -7.52
C LEU A 60 10.52 8.71 -8.85
N ASP A 61 11.45 7.81 -9.17
CA ASP A 61 12.03 7.69 -10.49
C ASP A 61 11.28 6.60 -11.24
N ALA A 62 10.18 6.98 -11.86
CA ALA A 62 9.29 6.03 -12.51
C ALA A 62 9.64 5.92 -14.00
N GLN A 63 9.76 4.70 -14.47
CA GLN A 63 10.13 4.39 -15.84
C GLN A 63 9.11 3.45 -16.48
N PHE A 64 9.02 3.50 -17.82
CA PHE A 64 8.12 2.62 -18.55
C PHE A 64 8.35 1.16 -18.18
N SER A 65 7.27 0.42 -18.04
CA SER A 65 7.31 -1.01 -17.72
C SER A 65 6.40 -1.77 -18.67
N GLU A 66 6.89 -2.93 -19.13
CA GLU A 66 6.07 -3.84 -19.93
C GLU A 66 5.10 -4.64 -19.06
N THR A 67 5.33 -4.68 -17.73
CA THR A 67 4.43 -5.33 -16.80
C THR A 67 3.16 -4.51 -16.66
N LYS A 68 2.02 -5.12 -16.87
CA LYS A 68 0.73 -4.45 -16.72
C LYS A 68 0.09 -4.80 -15.38
N ALA A 69 -0.56 -3.82 -14.76
CA ALA A 69 -1.23 -4.04 -13.50
C ALA A 69 -2.41 -5.01 -13.68
N ALA A 70 -2.46 -6.02 -12.82
CA ALA A 70 -3.57 -6.95 -12.75
C ALA A 70 -4.17 -6.87 -11.34
N GLY A 71 -5.46 -7.17 -11.20
CA GLY A 71 -6.13 -7.16 -9.90
C GLY A 71 -6.77 -5.83 -9.51
N ALA A 72 -6.57 -4.77 -10.30
CA ALA A 72 -7.24 -3.48 -10.08
C ALA A 72 -8.55 -3.36 -10.87
N GLY A 73 -9.11 -4.50 -11.32
CA GLY A 73 -10.37 -4.55 -12.05
C GLY A 73 -10.26 -4.30 -13.55
N ALA A 74 -9.07 -4.11 -14.09
CA ALA A 74 -8.85 -3.92 -15.51
C ALA A 74 -7.58 -4.64 -15.96
N THR A 75 -7.62 -5.21 -17.17
CA THR A 75 -6.46 -5.81 -17.82
C THR A 75 -5.90 -4.85 -18.86
N GLY A 76 -4.62 -4.92 -19.10
CA GLY A 76 -3.96 -4.11 -20.14
C GLY A 76 -3.71 -2.66 -19.77
N ILE A 77 -3.77 -2.31 -18.48
CA ILE A 77 -3.45 -0.98 -17.99
C ILE A 77 -1.94 -0.74 -18.14
N GLU A 78 -1.59 0.41 -18.74
CA GLU A 78 -0.22 0.84 -18.84
C GLU A 78 0.36 1.15 -17.46
N THR A 79 1.57 0.67 -17.19
CA THR A 79 2.22 0.86 -15.90
C THR A 79 3.64 1.40 -16.09
N GLN A 80 4.13 2.01 -15.01
CA GLN A 80 5.53 2.36 -14.87
C GLN A 80 6.09 1.65 -13.65
N LEU A 81 7.40 1.52 -13.59
CA LEU A 81 8.10 0.89 -12.48
C LEU A 81 9.03 1.90 -11.83
N ALA A 82 8.89 2.05 -10.51
CA ALA A 82 9.79 2.86 -9.71
C ALA A 82 10.62 1.93 -8.81
N LYS A 83 11.93 1.89 -9.02
CA LYS A 83 12.85 1.00 -8.29
C LYS A 83 13.51 1.71 -7.12
N ASN A 84 13.98 0.90 -6.15
CA ASN A 84 14.85 1.35 -5.06
C ASN A 84 14.23 2.41 -4.16
N ASN A 85 12.99 2.20 -3.76
CA ASN A 85 12.31 3.10 -2.84
C ASN A 85 12.36 2.56 -1.42
N GLU A 86 12.30 3.47 -0.43
CA GLU A 86 12.11 3.10 0.96
C GLU A 86 10.63 3.17 1.28
N ILE A 87 10.09 2.08 1.80
CA ILE A 87 8.72 2.05 2.31
C ILE A 87 8.75 1.89 3.82
N GLN A 88 7.92 2.66 4.51
CA GLN A 88 7.84 2.62 5.96
C GLN A 88 6.38 2.58 6.42
N LEU A 89 6.05 1.59 7.23
CA LEU A 89 4.74 1.43 7.86
C LEU A 89 4.98 1.35 9.36
N GLY A 90 4.62 2.41 10.09
CA GLY A 90 4.96 2.49 11.50
C GLY A 90 6.47 2.40 11.70
N ARG A 91 6.90 1.43 12.49
CA ARG A 91 8.34 1.19 12.73
C ARG A 91 8.95 0.18 11.77
N TRP A 92 8.15 -0.41 10.88
CA TRP A 92 8.65 -1.35 9.90
C TRP A 92 9.13 -0.59 8.67
N LYS A 93 10.33 -0.90 8.20
CA LYS A 93 10.94 -0.29 7.01
C LYS A 93 11.49 -1.35 6.09
N ASN A 94 11.45 -1.07 4.79
CA ASN A 94 12.14 -1.87 3.79
C ASN A 94 12.75 -0.92 2.76
N LYS A 95 14.04 -1.10 2.49
CA LYS A 95 14.76 -0.32 1.48
C LYS A 95 14.85 -1.11 0.19
N LYS A 96 15.10 -0.42 -0.92
CA LYS A 96 15.23 -1.01 -2.27
C LYS A 96 13.94 -1.71 -2.70
N PHE A 97 12.82 -1.12 -2.33
CA PHE A 97 11.51 -1.65 -2.66
C PHE A 97 11.05 -1.12 -4.04
N HIS A 98 10.47 -2.01 -4.85
CA HIS A 98 9.95 -1.62 -6.16
C HIS A 98 8.45 -1.37 -6.07
N LEU A 99 8.02 -0.29 -6.72
CA LEU A 99 6.62 0.10 -6.75
C LEU A 99 6.13 0.14 -8.19
N ILE A 100 4.93 -0.38 -8.42
CA ILE A 100 4.24 -0.21 -9.69
C ILE A 100 3.51 1.13 -9.65
N VAL A 101 3.58 1.88 -10.74
CA VAL A 101 2.87 3.14 -10.89
C VAL A 101 1.82 2.96 -11.97
N PHE A 102 0.56 3.28 -11.66
CA PHE A 102 -0.54 3.15 -12.61
C PHE A 102 -1.64 4.16 -12.32
N ASP A 103 -2.66 4.18 -13.16
CA ASP A 103 -3.78 5.10 -12.99
C ASP A 103 -4.70 4.62 -11.87
N MET A 104 -4.71 5.37 -10.76
CA MET A 104 -5.53 5.10 -9.58
C MET A 104 -6.92 5.76 -9.65
N SER A 105 -7.28 6.39 -10.77
CA SER A 105 -8.53 7.18 -10.83
C SER A 105 -9.78 6.36 -10.53
N HIS A 106 -9.87 5.12 -11.01
CA HIS A 106 -11.01 4.26 -10.71
C HIS A 106 -11.16 3.97 -9.21
N VAL A 107 -10.03 3.68 -8.55
CA VAL A 107 -10.03 3.43 -7.11
C VAL A 107 -10.48 4.68 -6.37
N ASN A 108 -9.91 5.83 -6.71
CA ASN A 108 -10.20 7.09 -6.03
C ASN A 108 -11.60 7.61 -6.32
N GLU A 109 -12.13 7.39 -7.51
CA GLU A 109 -13.53 7.71 -7.82
C GLU A 109 -14.48 6.91 -6.94
N ALA A 110 -14.23 5.61 -6.78
CA ALA A 110 -15.05 4.76 -5.92
C ALA A 110 -15.01 5.24 -4.47
N LEU A 111 -13.84 5.60 -3.95
CA LEU A 111 -13.67 6.13 -2.59
C LEU A 111 -14.42 7.46 -2.43
N THR A 112 -14.28 8.36 -3.39
CA THR A 112 -14.92 9.69 -3.37
C THR A 112 -16.44 9.57 -3.41
N HIS A 113 -16.96 8.60 -4.16
CA HIS A 113 -18.40 8.33 -4.22
C HIS A 113 -18.98 8.04 -2.84
N TYR A 114 -18.21 7.39 -1.97
CA TYR A 114 -18.61 7.11 -0.59
C TYR A 114 -18.10 8.17 0.39
N LYS A 115 -17.76 9.36 -0.10
CA LYS A 115 -17.27 10.50 0.70
C LYS A 115 -15.99 10.17 1.47
N THR A 116 -15.20 9.26 0.96
CA THR A 116 -13.89 8.91 1.50
C THR A 116 -12.83 9.66 0.70
N LYS A 117 -11.79 10.12 1.37
CA LYS A 117 -10.68 10.82 0.71
C LYS A 117 -9.92 9.88 -0.23
N PRO A 118 -9.38 10.40 -1.34
CA PRO A 118 -8.54 9.60 -2.22
C PRO A 118 -7.28 9.12 -1.51
N VAL A 119 -6.73 8.02 -2.00
CA VAL A 119 -5.50 7.43 -1.48
C VAL A 119 -4.37 7.55 -2.50
N ASP A 120 -3.14 7.44 -2.02
CA ASP A 120 -1.96 7.54 -2.86
C ASP A 120 -1.63 6.23 -3.56
N GLY A 121 -1.98 5.11 -2.95
CA GLY A 121 -1.67 3.81 -3.51
C GLY A 121 -2.26 2.65 -2.74
N ILE A 122 -1.77 1.47 -3.05
CA ILE A 122 -2.19 0.19 -2.46
C ILE A 122 -0.95 -0.53 -1.94
N ILE A 123 -1.02 -0.97 -0.69
CA ILE A 123 0.00 -1.84 -0.10
C ILE A 123 -0.46 -3.27 -0.36
N GLY A 124 0.30 -4.00 -1.13
CA GLY A 124 -0.07 -5.33 -1.59
C GLY A 124 0.64 -6.46 -0.88
N ALA A 125 0.46 -7.67 -1.43
CA ALA A 125 1.00 -8.90 -0.86
C ALA A 125 2.53 -8.91 -0.80
N ASP A 126 3.21 -8.21 -1.69
CA ASP A 126 4.66 -8.12 -1.69
C ASP A 126 5.20 -7.54 -0.37
N VAL A 127 4.58 -6.49 0.15
CA VAL A 127 4.93 -5.90 1.44
C VAL A 127 4.55 -6.84 2.58
N LEU A 128 3.33 -7.38 2.52
CA LEU A 128 2.81 -8.26 3.59
C LEU A 128 3.67 -9.52 3.75
N LEU A 129 4.13 -10.09 2.64
CA LEU A 129 5.01 -11.25 2.67
C LEU A 129 6.38 -10.92 3.25
N LYS A 130 6.98 -9.80 2.83
CA LYS A 130 8.28 -9.37 3.36
C LYS A 130 8.23 -9.10 4.85
N GLY A 131 7.15 -8.50 5.32
CA GLY A 131 6.96 -8.18 6.73
C GLY A 131 6.41 -9.33 7.56
N LYS A 132 6.08 -10.46 6.94
CA LYS A 132 5.40 -11.60 7.60
C LYS A 132 4.19 -11.10 8.38
N ALA A 133 3.36 -10.30 7.73
CA ALA A 133 2.30 -9.54 8.36
C ALA A 133 1.19 -10.44 8.92
N ILE A 134 0.60 -9.96 10.01
CA ILE A 134 -0.62 -10.54 10.58
C ILE A 134 -1.64 -9.40 10.64
N ILE A 135 -2.83 -9.64 10.10
CA ILE A 135 -3.91 -8.65 10.09
C ILE A 135 -4.92 -9.06 11.16
N ASP A 136 -5.13 -8.18 12.13
CA ASP A 136 -6.01 -8.43 13.26
C ASP A 136 -7.13 -7.39 13.27
N TYR A 137 -8.35 -7.85 13.10
CA TYR A 137 -9.55 -7.00 13.09
C TYR A 137 -10.13 -6.74 14.49
N SER A 138 -9.58 -7.32 15.52
CA SER A 138 -10.12 -7.18 16.88
C SER A 138 -9.88 -5.81 17.54
#